data_00744962248a77cd28c4d8524b72a14e
#
_entry.id   00744962248a77cd28c4d8524b72a14e
#
_cell.length_a   1.000
_cell.length_b   1.000
_cell.length_c   1.000
_cell.angle_alpha   90.00
_cell.angle_beta   90.00
_cell.angle_gamma   90.00
#
_symmetry.space_group_name_H-M   'P 1'
#
loop_
_entity.id
_entity.type
_entity.pdbx_description
1 polymer ?
#
loop_
_entity_poly.entity_id
_entity_poly.type
_entity_poly.pdbx_seq_one_letter_code
_entity_poly.pdbx_strand_id
1 'polypeptide(L)'
;MKLKASISTGFAALLLASCAGAPLVRAEPPAQVAPTDPAHRAIVQARLVADWQLAHMDGFDYVATFRDHTADPTGWIQSTFFIGLTALADATGDDRYVQAVIAHGERQDWGYGARPRHADDDAIGQAWLWAAARSTPSQREARLAATKVRLDAVLAAPSAAAMDFGDARGEQACQVRWCWSDALFMAPPLWAGLSAATGDSRYLTHMDGEFRATVEALYDPEAHLFYRDSRFIERRGSAGARIFWSRGNGWAYAGLARVLALMPADHPSRPYYLGLYRDMSRALIDAQGENGFWPVSLLEPGGPPETSGTGFFVYGLAWGVNAGLLTPAQARPAIDQGWAALSRSVGPDGRLGWVQQVGYAPDRVSAEDTQLYGAGAFLLAAAEVSQMESKRP
;
A
#
# COMPACT_ATOMS: atom_id res chain seq x y z
N MET A 1 -6.70 -75.33 49.61
CA MET A 1 -7.94 -75.91 50.12
C MET A 1 -9.07 -75.51 49.19
N LYS A 2 -9.75 -76.49 48.65
CA LYS A 2 -10.81 -76.46 47.65
C LYS A 2 -12.03 -75.72 48.11
N LEU A 3 -12.73 -74.98 47.27
CA LEU A 3 -14.12 -75.31 47.01
C LEU A 3 -14.61 -74.66 45.70
N LYS A 4 -15.17 -75.50 44.83
CA LYS A 4 -15.93 -75.17 43.64
C LYS A 4 -17.35 -74.85 44.05
N ALA A 5 -18.01 -73.89 43.35
CA ALA A 5 -19.45 -73.93 43.19
C ALA A 5 -19.83 -73.43 41.79
N SER A 6 -20.50 -74.30 41.08
CA SER A 6 -21.08 -74.15 39.73
C SER A 6 -22.57 -73.86 39.92
N ILE A 7 -23.16 -72.91 39.16
CA ILE A 7 -24.61 -72.82 38.89
C ILE A 7 -24.80 -72.16 37.55
N SER A 8 -25.20 -72.95 36.62
CA SER A 8 -26.45 -73.02 35.84
C SER A 8 -26.90 -71.82 34.98
N THR A 9 -26.93 -72.13 33.72
CA THR A 9 -27.45 -71.48 32.56
C THR A 9 -28.90 -71.02 32.63
N GLY A 10 -29.16 -69.85 32.10
CA GLY A 10 -30.47 -69.36 31.68
C GLY A 10 -30.37 -68.56 30.41
N PHE A 11 -30.78 -69.16 29.28
CA PHE A 11 -30.87 -68.49 27.99
C PHE A 11 -32.15 -67.64 27.93
N ALA A 12 -31.99 -66.30 27.80
CA ALA A 12 -33.09 -65.43 27.35
C ALA A 12 -32.68 -64.82 25.99
N ALA A 13 -33.37 -65.21 24.98
CA ALA A 13 -33.21 -64.67 23.63
C ALA A 13 -33.90 -63.29 23.58
N LEU A 14 -33.11 -62.22 23.47
CA LEU A 14 -33.63 -60.88 23.15
C LEU A 14 -33.55 -60.68 21.64
N LEU A 15 -34.69 -60.53 21.01
CA LEU A 15 -34.85 -60.07 19.63
C LEU A 15 -34.44 -58.62 19.54
N LEU A 16 -33.26 -58.31 18.95
CA LEU A 16 -32.87 -56.97 18.56
C LEU A 16 -33.50 -56.61 17.22
N ALA A 17 -34.50 -55.74 17.25
CA ALA A 17 -35.02 -55.08 16.06
C ALA A 17 -33.98 -54.10 15.54
N SER A 18 -33.43 -54.41 14.36
CA SER A 18 -32.51 -53.55 13.64
C SER A 18 -33.29 -52.37 13.02
N CYS A 19 -33.26 -51.20 13.62
CA CYS A 19 -33.64 -49.95 12.96
C CYS A 19 -32.52 -49.53 12.04
N ALA A 20 -32.65 -49.78 10.74
CA ALA A 20 -31.79 -49.19 9.72
C ALA A 20 -32.00 -47.68 9.70
N GLY A 21 -31.06 -46.94 10.33
CA GLY A 21 -31.02 -45.49 10.24
C GLY A 21 -30.69 -45.07 8.80
N ALA A 22 -31.58 -44.30 8.19
CA ALA A 22 -31.31 -43.63 6.92
C ALA A 22 -30.05 -42.77 7.03
N PRO A 23 -29.19 -42.73 5.98
CA PRO A 23 -28.00 -41.88 6.01
C PRO A 23 -28.43 -40.39 6.11
N LEU A 24 -27.92 -39.69 7.11
CA LEU A 24 -28.04 -38.23 7.22
C LEU A 24 -27.33 -37.64 5.99
N VAL A 25 -28.11 -37.22 5.01
CA VAL A 25 -27.62 -36.38 3.92
C VAL A 25 -27.15 -35.08 4.56
N ARG A 26 -25.83 -34.92 4.69
CA ARG A 26 -25.22 -33.67 5.08
C ARG A 26 -25.54 -32.67 3.98
N ALA A 27 -26.41 -31.71 4.26
CA ALA A 27 -26.66 -30.58 3.36
C ALA A 27 -25.32 -29.89 3.11
N GLU A 28 -24.85 -29.91 1.85
CA GLU A 28 -23.75 -29.06 1.45
C GLU A 28 -24.14 -27.61 1.75
N PRO A 29 -23.23 -26.80 2.36
CA PRO A 29 -23.49 -25.39 2.53
C PRO A 29 -23.80 -24.80 1.14
N PRO A 30 -24.78 -23.89 1.03
CA PRO A 30 -25.12 -23.29 -0.25
C PRO A 30 -23.85 -22.68 -0.84
N ALA A 31 -23.55 -23.06 -2.09
CA ALA A 31 -22.45 -22.48 -2.85
C ALA A 31 -22.61 -20.95 -2.77
N GLN A 32 -21.64 -20.26 -2.15
CA GLN A 32 -21.64 -18.80 -2.12
C GLN A 32 -21.53 -18.36 -3.58
N VAL A 33 -22.61 -17.84 -4.13
CA VAL A 33 -22.62 -17.22 -5.46
C VAL A 33 -21.63 -16.05 -5.38
N ALA A 34 -20.56 -16.12 -6.15
CA ALA A 34 -19.57 -15.04 -6.20
C ALA A 34 -20.32 -13.73 -6.50
N PRO A 35 -20.02 -12.64 -5.75
CA PRO A 35 -20.71 -11.38 -5.94
C PRO A 35 -20.62 -10.93 -7.41
N THR A 36 -21.75 -10.60 -8.00
CA THR A 36 -21.81 -10.13 -9.40
C THR A 36 -21.35 -8.68 -9.53
N ASP A 37 -21.46 -7.93 -8.45
CA ASP A 37 -21.06 -6.53 -8.38
C ASP A 37 -19.53 -6.34 -8.33
N PRO A 38 -18.93 -5.64 -9.31
CA PRO A 38 -17.48 -5.39 -9.36
C PRO A 38 -16.94 -4.65 -8.13
N ALA A 39 -17.69 -3.66 -7.58
CA ALA A 39 -17.30 -2.93 -6.38
C ALA A 39 -17.18 -3.88 -5.18
N HIS A 40 -18.16 -4.75 -5.01
CA HIS A 40 -18.16 -5.74 -3.94
C HIS A 40 -17.02 -6.76 -4.11
N ARG A 41 -16.71 -7.19 -5.34
CA ARG A 41 -15.57 -8.11 -5.61
C ARG A 41 -14.24 -7.49 -5.22
N ALA A 42 -14.03 -6.18 -5.51
CA ALA A 42 -12.80 -5.49 -5.10
C ALA A 42 -12.61 -5.50 -3.59
N ILE A 43 -13.68 -5.22 -2.85
CA ILE A 43 -13.66 -5.25 -1.38
C ILE A 43 -13.45 -6.66 -0.82
N VAL A 44 -14.07 -7.69 -1.40
CA VAL A 44 -13.86 -9.08 -0.98
C VAL A 44 -12.39 -9.48 -1.10
N GLN A 45 -11.75 -9.17 -2.22
CA GLN A 45 -10.32 -9.44 -2.40
C GLN A 45 -9.43 -8.62 -1.47
N ALA A 46 -9.77 -7.35 -1.24
CA ALA A 46 -9.05 -6.51 -0.29
C ALA A 46 -9.11 -7.08 1.13
N ARG A 47 -10.27 -7.58 1.55
CA ARG A 47 -10.42 -8.26 2.85
C ARG A 47 -9.53 -9.51 2.95
N LEU A 48 -9.48 -10.34 1.92
CA LEU A 48 -8.62 -11.53 1.90
C LEU A 48 -7.14 -11.14 2.08
N VAL A 49 -6.66 -10.13 1.34
CA VAL A 49 -5.28 -9.67 1.44
C VAL A 49 -4.99 -9.03 2.81
N ALA A 50 -5.89 -8.19 3.32
CA ALA A 50 -5.73 -7.54 4.61
C ALA A 50 -5.76 -8.55 5.75
N ASP A 51 -6.70 -9.47 5.76
CA ASP A 51 -6.87 -10.49 6.81
C ASP A 51 -5.69 -11.46 6.82
N TRP A 52 -5.20 -11.88 5.63
CA TRP A 52 -3.98 -12.68 5.54
C TRP A 52 -2.79 -11.93 6.14
N GLN A 53 -2.58 -10.68 5.73
CA GLN A 53 -1.43 -9.90 6.22
C GLN A 53 -1.52 -9.64 7.72
N LEU A 54 -2.67 -9.27 8.26
CA LEU A 54 -2.87 -9.06 9.69
C LEU A 54 -2.60 -10.33 10.51
N ALA A 55 -2.96 -11.51 9.99
CA ALA A 55 -2.69 -12.79 10.64
C ALA A 55 -1.20 -13.18 10.62
N HIS A 56 -0.36 -12.51 9.81
CA HIS A 56 1.06 -12.80 9.64
C HIS A 56 1.98 -11.63 10.06
N MET A 57 1.52 -10.81 11.01
CA MET A 57 2.33 -9.69 11.54
C MET A 57 3.30 -10.08 12.65
N ASP A 58 3.18 -11.27 13.23
CA ASP A 58 4.04 -11.73 14.32
C ASP A 58 5.32 -12.45 13.85
N GLY A 59 5.44 -12.70 12.54
CA GLY A 59 6.61 -13.36 11.95
C GLY A 59 6.67 -13.13 10.46
N PHE A 60 7.89 -12.96 9.93
CA PHE A 60 8.14 -12.59 8.54
C PHE A 60 8.94 -13.64 7.77
N ASP A 61 8.84 -14.93 8.14
CA ASP A 61 9.55 -16.03 7.47
C ASP A 61 9.11 -16.21 6.01
N TYR A 62 7.93 -15.75 5.67
CA TYR A 62 7.40 -15.74 4.31
C TYR A 62 8.02 -14.65 3.42
N VAL A 63 8.77 -13.70 4.00
CA VAL A 63 9.48 -12.65 3.27
C VAL A 63 10.87 -13.13 2.90
N ALA A 64 11.24 -13.07 1.62
CA ALA A 64 12.51 -13.61 1.14
C ALA A 64 13.72 -12.78 1.59
N THR A 65 13.59 -11.44 1.62
CA THR A 65 14.68 -10.52 1.95
C THR A 65 14.21 -9.42 2.91
N PHE A 66 15.14 -8.77 3.58
CA PHE A 66 14.87 -7.59 4.45
C PHE A 66 13.93 -7.89 5.65
N ARG A 67 13.97 -9.09 6.20
CA ARG A 67 13.09 -9.52 7.31
C ARG A 67 13.19 -8.61 8.52
N ASP A 68 14.40 -8.25 8.95
CA ASP A 68 14.61 -7.39 10.13
C ASP A 68 13.99 -6.00 9.92
N HIS A 69 14.16 -5.41 8.73
CA HIS A 69 13.52 -4.13 8.39
C HIS A 69 12.00 -4.27 8.21
N THR A 70 11.52 -5.43 7.77
CA THR A 70 10.09 -5.72 7.69
C THR A 70 9.48 -5.82 9.09
N ALA A 71 10.24 -6.27 10.07
CA ALA A 71 9.82 -6.35 11.47
C ALA A 71 9.76 -5.00 12.20
N ASP A 72 10.34 -3.93 11.64
CA ASP A 72 10.25 -2.58 12.22
C ASP A 72 8.79 -2.06 12.15
N PRO A 73 8.11 -1.89 13.30
CA PRO A 73 6.69 -1.56 13.33
C PRO A 73 6.38 -0.14 12.85
N THR A 74 7.34 0.76 12.87
CA THR A 74 7.20 2.14 12.38
C THR A 74 7.94 2.39 11.06
N GLY A 75 8.66 1.38 10.57
CA GLY A 75 9.39 1.44 9.31
C GLY A 75 8.44 1.51 8.09
N TRP A 76 8.93 2.05 6.99
CA TRP A 76 8.16 2.30 5.77
C TRP A 76 7.44 1.07 5.20
N ILE A 77 7.98 -0.14 5.43
CA ILE A 77 7.40 -1.40 4.94
C ILE A 77 6.04 -1.65 5.60
N GLN A 78 5.98 -1.64 6.94
CA GLN A 78 4.74 -1.78 7.69
C GLN A 78 3.84 -0.55 7.54
N SER A 79 4.44 0.65 7.55
CA SER A 79 3.72 1.90 7.35
C SER A 79 2.84 1.88 6.09
N THR A 80 3.39 1.40 4.98
CA THR A 80 2.64 1.31 3.72
C THR A 80 1.45 0.38 3.82
N PHE A 81 1.59 -0.75 4.50
CA PHE A 81 0.46 -1.64 4.77
C PHE A 81 -0.62 -0.95 5.60
N PHE A 82 -0.25 -0.29 6.70
CA PHE A 82 -1.22 0.43 7.54
C PHE A 82 -1.87 1.60 6.81
N ILE A 83 -1.16 2.31 5.93
CA ILE A 83 -1.75 3.33 5.05
C ILE A 83 -2.82 2.70 4.13
N GLY A 84 -2.52 1.55 3.53
CA GLY A 84 -3.51 0.79 2.74
C GLY A 84 -4.70 0.32 3.57
N LEU A 85 -4.44 -0.12 4.80
CA LEU A 85 -5.48 -0.57 5.73
C LEU A 85 -6.44 0.56 6.13
N THR A 86 -5.94 1.81 6.25
CA THR A 86 -6.83 2.97 6.48
C THR A 86 -7.80 3.19 5.33
N ALA A 87 -7.34 3.01 4.09
CA ALA A 87 -8.22 3.13 2.91
C ALA A 87 -9.28 2.02 2.87
N LEU A 88 -8.91 0.79 3.22
CA LEU A 88 -9.87 -0.32 3.34
C LEU A 88 -10.87 -0.08 4.47
N ALA A 89 -10.43 0.43 5.63
CA ALA A 89 -11.30 0.78 6.74
C ALA A 89 -12.34 1.82 6.32
N ASP A 90 -11.93 2.85 5.56
CA ASP A 90 -12.84 3.88 5.05
C ASP A 90 -13.82 3.33 4.02
N ALA A 91 -13.35 2.48 3.11
CA ALA A 91 -14.19 1.91 2.06
C ALA A 91 -15.22 0.91 2.59
N THR A 92 -14.95 0.27 3.74
CA THR A 92 -15.80 -0.79 4.28
C THR A 92 -16.61 -0.39 5.51
N GLY A 93 -16.17 0.60 6.27
CA GLY A 93 -16.70 0.90 7.60
C GLY A 93 -16.48 -0.23 8.61
N ASP A 94 -15.57 -1.17 8.35
CA ASP A 94 -15.34 -2.34 9.21
C ASP A 94 -14.42 -1.97 10.38
N ASP A 95 -15.00 -2.00 11.59
CA ASP A 95 -14.30 -1.65 12.83
C ASP A 95 -13.04 -2.49 13.08
N ARG A 96 -12.94 -3.71 12.57
CA ARG A 96 -11.75 -4.56 12.75
C ARG A 96 -10.50 -3.88 12.19
N TYR A 97 -10.61 -3.27 11.02
CA TYR A 97 -9.48 -2.57 10.39
C TYR A 97 -9.20 -1.24 11.09
N VAL A 98 -10.25 -0.54 11.54
CA VAL A 98 -10.11 0.68 12.37
C VAL A 98 -9.33 0.35 13.64
N GLN A 99 -9.74 -0.69 14.36
CA GLN A 99 -9.09 -1.10 15.61
C GLN A 99 -7.67 -1.62 15.38
N ALA A 100 -7.40 -2.30 14.25
CA ALA A 100 -6.04 -2.74 13.92
C ALA A 100 -5.06 -1.56 13.78
N VAL A 101 -5.47 -0.47 13.10
CA VAL A 101 -4.67 0.75 12.97
C VAL A 101 -4.49 1.44 14.32
N ILE A 102 -5.56 1.60 15.09
CA ILE A 102 -5.51 2.26 16.40
C ILE A 102 -4.63 1.47 17.38
N ALA A 103 -4.83 0.17 17.49
CA ALA A 103 -4.04 -0.69 18.36
C ALA A 103 -2.55 -0.71 17.96
N HIS A 104 -2.25 -0.61 16.66
CA HIS A 104 -0.87 -0.46 16.22
C HIS A 104 -0.26 0.86 16.71
N GLY A 105 -0.97 1.98 16.54
CA GLY A 105 -0.54 3.28 17.03
C GLY A 105 -0.34 3.33 18.55
N GLU A 106 -1.25 2.73 19.31
CA GLU A 106 -1.17 2.65 20.77
C GLU A 106 0.03 1.82 21.23
N ARG A 107 0.33 0.69 20.56
CA ARG A 107 1.52 -0.12 20.85
C ARG A 107 2.83 0.62 20.59
N GLN A 108 2.84 1.56 19.64
CA GLN A 108 4.01 2.37 19.27
C GLN A 108 4.02 3.75 19.95
N ASP A 109 3.10 4.01 20.88
CA ASP A 109 2.93 5.31 21.52
C ASP A 109 2.87 6.48 20.50
N TRP A 110 2.28 6.20 19.33
CA TRP A 110 2.20 7.12 18.19
C TRP A 110 3.57 7.67 17.73
N GLY A 111 4.64 6.93 18.03
CA GLY A 111 6.03 7.28 17.77
C GLY A 111 6.44 7.04 16.31
N TYR A 112 7.70 7.32 16.05
CA TYR A 112 8.34 7.27 14.74
C TYR A 112 9.66 6.52 14.81
N GLY A 113 10.21 6.16 13.65
CA GLY A 113 11.56 5.63 13.54
C GLY A 113 12.63 6.62 14.04
N ALA A 114 13.84 6.11 14.24
CA ALA A 114 14.93 6.82 14.89
C ALA A 114 15.56 7.96 14.06
N ARG A 115 15.22 8.07 12.75
CA ARG A 115 15.78 9.06 11.82
C ARG A 115 14.84 10.25 11.67
N PRO A 116 15.02 11.34 12.42
CA PRO A 116 14.01 12.40 12.55
C PRO A 116 13.75 13.20 11.26
N ARG A 117 14.63 13.07 10.25
CA ARG A 117 14.51 13.79 8.97
C ARG A 117 14.36 12.86 7.76
N HIS A 118 14.35 11.57 7.99
CA HIS A 118 14.27 10.60 6.90
C HIS A 118 12.81 10.34 6.51
N ALA A 119 12.50 10.47 5.22
CA ALA A 119 11.14 10.32 4.72
C ALA A 119 10.51 8.96 5.03
N ASP A 120 11.29 7.87 4.99
CA ASP A 120 10.79 6.53 5.31
C ASP A 120 10.18 6.45 6.72
N ASP A 121 10.80 7.17 7.67
CA ASP A 121 10.33 7.19 9.05
C ASP A 121 9.12 8.13 9.24
N ASP A 122 8.81 9.00 8.26
CA ASP A 122 7.61 9.83 8.24
C ASP A 122 6.36 9.05 7.79
N ALA A 123 6.53 7.96 7.06
CA ALA A 123 5.45 7.25 6.37
C ALA A 123 4.30 6.86 7.33
N ILE A 124 4.62 6.31 8.50
CA ILE A 124 3.63 5.84 9.47
C ILE A 124 2.73 6.97 9.98
N GLY A 125 3.21 8.20 9.97
CA GLY A 125 2.45 9.37 10.39
C GLY A 125 1.18 9.61 9.59
N GLN A 126 1.10 9.11 8.36
CA GLN A 126 -0.14 9.17 7.56
C GLN A 126 -1.26 8.35 8.22
N ALA A 127 -0.93 7.18 8.78
CA ALA A 127 -1.88 6.38 9.55
C ALA A 127 -2.22 7.06 10.91
N TRP A 128 -1.25 7.72 11.54
CA TRP A 128 -1.48 8.49 12.79
C TRP A 128 -2.42 9.67 12.56
N LEU A 129 -2.27 10.43 11.48
CA LEU A 129 -3.19 11.50 11.09
C LEU A 129 -4.60 10.97 10.85
N TRP A 130 -4.73 9.83 10.16
CA TRP A 130 -6.01 9.19 9.91
C TRP A 130 -6.70 8.78 11.23
N ALA A 131 -5.96 8.18 12.16
CA ALA A 131 -6.47 7.80 13.49
C ALA A 131 -6.83 9.04 14.33
N ALA A 132 -6.03 10.11 14.27
CA ALA A 132 -6.29 11.35 14.96
C ALA A 132 -7.58 12.04 14.47
N ALA A 133 -7.87 11.97 13.17
CA ALA A 133 -9.11 12.52 12.61
C ALA A 133 -10.40 11.84 13.13
N ARG A 134 -10.27 10.60 13.65
CA ARG A 134 -11.36 9.76 14.20
C ARG A 134 -11.42 9.75 15.73
N SER A 135 -10.76 10.69 16.37
CA SER A 135 -10.55 10.74 17.82
C SER A 135 -11.34 11.86 18.47
N THR A 136 -11.56 11.75 19.79
CA THR A 136 -11.97 12.91 20.60
C THR A 136 -10.90 14.01 20.54
N PRO A 137 -11.22 15.28 20.86
CA PRO A 137 -10.24 16.37 20.81
C PRO A 137 -8.96 16.08 21.63
N SER A 138 -9.08 15.54 22.84
CA SER A 138 -7.92 15.23 23.69
C SER A 138 -7.08 14.08 23.15
N GLN A 139 -7.71 13.02 22.61
CA GLN A 139 -7.01 11.93 21.94
C GLN A 139 -6.32 12.40 20.66
N ARG A 140 -6.97 13.29 19.90
CA ARG A 140 -6.39 13.87 18.69
C ARG A 140 -5.11 14.63 18.99
N GLU A 141 -5.12 15.48 20.01
CA GLU A 141 -3.93 16.23 20.43
C GLU A 141 -2.80 15.26 20.83
N ALA A 142 -3.08 14.26 21.65
CA ALA A 142 -2.10 13.26 22.07
C ALA A 142 -1.50 12.51 20.85
N ARG A 143 -2.36 12.06 19.91
CA ARG A 143 -1.93 11.31 18.71
C ARG A 143 -1.11 12.16 17.72
N LEU A 144 -1.29 13.47 17.71
CA LEU A 144 -0.54 14.40 16.85
C LEU A 144 0.72 14.96 17.51
N ALA A 145 0.90 14.80 18.82
CA ALA A 145 1.97 15.44 19.57
C ALA A 145 3.35 15.08 19.01
N ALA A 146 3.66 13.81 18.83
CA ALA A 146 4.94 13.35 18.29
C ALA A 146 5.14 13.84 16.84
N THR A 147 4.10 13.81 16.01
CA THR A 147 4.14 14.34 14.64
C THR A 147 4.50 15.80 14.61
N LYS A 148 3.85 16.63 15.43
CA LYS A 148 4.14 18.07 15.51
C LYS A 148 5.59 18.34 15.95
N VAL A 149 6.04 17.68 17.03
CA VAL A 149 7.42 17.83 17.53
C VAL A 149 8.42 17.49 16.44
N ARG A 150 8.19 16.38 15.73
CA ARG A 150 9.06 15.91 14.65
C ARG A 150 9.15 16.92 13.49
N LEU A 151 8.01 17.35 12.96
CA LEU A 151 8.00 18.24 11.81
C LEU A 151 8.40 19.67 12.17
N ASP A 152 8.04 20.17 13.35
CA ASP A 152 8.51 21.48 13.86
C ASP A 152 10.04 21.51 14.00
N ALA A 153 10.68 20.42 14.42
CA ALA A 153 12.14 20.33 14.49
C ALA A 153 12.82 20.45 13.11
N VAL A 154 12.18 19.91 12.06
CA VAL A 154 12.65 20.08 10.68
C VAL A 154 12.47 21.53 10.22
N LEU A 155 11.31 22.15 10.49
CA LEU A 155 11.05 23.56 10.16
C LEU A 155 12.01 24.53 10.85
N ALA A 156 12.38 24.22 12.10
CA ALA A 156 13.31 25.06 12.87
C ALA A 156 14.74 25.05 12.33
N ALA A 157 15.14 24.00 11.61
CA ALA A 157 16.48 23.86 11.06
C ALA A 157 16.45 23.15 9.70
N PRO A 158 15.92 23.78 8.63
CA PRO A 158 15.84 23.20 7.30
C PRO A 158 17.23 22.82 6.77
N SER A 159 17.31 21.74 6.00
CA SER A 159 18.55 21.27 5.41
C SER A 159 18.84 21.98 4.08
N ALA A 160 20.12 22.29 3.84
CA ALA A 160 20.63 22.78 2.56
C ALA A 160 21.47 21.71 1.83
N ALA A 161 21.36 20.43 2.21
CA ALA A 161 22.07 19.34 1.54
C ALA A 161 21.74 19.32 0.03
N ALA A 162 22.72 18.99 -0.80
CA ALA A 162 22.49 18.79 -2.22
C ALA A 162 21.55 17.60 -2.45
N MET A 163 20.84 17.60 -3.58
CA MET A 163 19.91 16.51 -3.96
C MET A 163 20.63 15.31 -4.61
N ASP A 164 21.95 15.30 -4.56
CA ASP A 164 22.76 14.23 -5.15
C ASP A 164 22.84 13.01 -4.22
N PHE A 165 22.40 11.86 -4.73
CA PHE A 165 22.43 10.60 -4.04
C PHE A 165 23.76 9.89 -4.31
N GLY A 166 24.78 10.16 -3.52
CA GLY A 166 26.12 9.61 -3.71
C GLY A 166 26.18 8.07 -3.79
N ASP A 167 27.33 7.55 -4.19
CA ASP A 167 27.55 6.09 -4.36
C ASP A 167 28.00 5.40 -3.05
N ALA A 168 28.14 6.14 -1.94
CA ALA A 168 28.51 5.57 -0.68
C ALA A 168 27.44 4.58 -0.15
N ARG A 169 27.89 3.57 0.59
CA ARG A 169 26.97 2.65 1.28
C ARG A 169 26.39 3.33 2.53
N GLY A 170 25.14 3.01 2.84
CA GLY A 170 24.44 3.55 4.00
C GLY A 170 23.64 4.80 3.69
N GLU A 171 23.25 5.54 4.74
CA GLU A 171 22.45 6.76 4.61
C GLU A 171 23.24 7.86 3.90
N GLN A 172 22.57 8.54 2.97
CA GLN A 172 23.13 9.63 2.20
C GLN A 172 22.73 10.98 2.80
N ALA A 173 23.62 11.96 2.74
CA ALA A 173 23.35 13.30 3.27
C ALA A 173 22.09 13.95 2.67
N CYS A 174 21.77 13.65 1.41
CA CYS A 174 20.60 14.19 0.72
C CYS A 174 19.27 13.62 1.22
N GLN A 175 19.26 12.45 1.91
CA GLN A 175 18.03 11.79 2.34
C GLN A 175 17.22 12.58 3.37
N VAL A 176 17.84 13.57 4.00
CA VAL A 176 17.12 14.56 4.84
C VAL A 176 16.29 15.55 4.00
N ARG A 177 16.37 15.47 2.66
CA ARG A 177 15.72 16.35 1.67
C ARG A 177 14.97 15.60 0.55
N TRP A 178 14.57 14.39 0.75
CA TRP A 178 13.78 13.60 -0.20
C TRP A 178 14.41 13.40 -1.59
N CYS A 179 15.73 13.11 -1.65
CA CYS A 179 16.50 13.00 -2.89
C CYS A 179 16.29 11.66 -3.66
N TRP A 180 15.18 10.97 -3.46
CA TRP A 180 14.79 9.76 -4.18
C TRP A 180 13.28 9.70 -4.36
N SER A 181 12.83 9.09 -5.45
CA SER A 181 11.43 9.08 -5.85
C SER A 181 10.48 8.51 -4.80
N ASP A 182 10.96 7.51 -4.05
CA ASP A 182 10.15 6.81 -3.03
C ASP A 182 9.75 7.75 -1.88
N ALA A 183 10.59 8.73 -1.56
CA ALA A 183 10.32 9.72 -0.53
C ALA A 183 9.02 10.49 -0.76
N LEU A 184 8.61 10.64 -2.03
CA LEU A 184 7.40 11.38 -2.41
C LEU A 184 6.09 10.74 -1.94
N PHE A 185 6.11 9.44 -1.62
CA PHE A 185 5.00 8.78 -0.94
C PHE A 185 5.12 8.86 0.58
N MET A 186 6.34 8.78 1.09
CA MET A 186 6.60 8.59 2.50
C MET A 186 6.30 9.85 3.33
N ALA A 187 6.92 10.99 2.95
CA ALA A 187 6.85 12.22 3.73
C ALA A 187 5.77 13.22 3.26
N PRO A 188 5.68 13.63 1.97
CA PRO A 188 4.82 14.73 1.54
C PRO A 188 3.35 14.62 1.98
N PRO A 189 2.69 13.43 1.94
CA PRO A 189 1.32 13.31 2.41
C PRO A 189 1.17 13.55 3.92
N LEU A 190 2.18 13.21 4.74
CA LEU A 190 2.18 13.52 6.17
C LEU A 190 2.22 15.04 6.39
N TRP A 191 3.12 15.75 5.70
CA TRP A 191 3.29 17.19 5.81
C TRP A 191 2.03 17.94 5.36
N ALA A 192 1.47 17.59 4.19
CA ALA A 192 0.22 18.17 3.71
C ALA A 192 -0.95 17.86 4.65
N GLY A 193 -1.01 16.63 5.16
CA GLY A 193 -2.04 16.18 6.10
C GLY A 193 -1.97 16.89 7.45
N LEU A 194 -0.78 17.14 8.00
CA LEU A 194 -0.64 17.89 9.23
C LEU A 194 -1.03 19.37 9.03
N SER A 195 -0.68 19.96 7.89
CA SER A 195 -1.16 21.29 7.52
C SER A 195 -2.68 21.36 7.51
N ALA A 196 -3.34 20.41 6.84
CA ALA A 196 -4.81 20.34 6.81
C ALA A 196 -5.42 20.11 8.19
N ALA A 197 -4.78 19.28 9.03
CA ALA A 197 -5.27 18.92 10.35
C ALA A 197 -5.16 20.06 11.37
N THR A 198 -4.15 20.95 11.23
CA THR A 198 -3.84 22.01 12.18
C THR A 198 -4.20 23.41 11.67
N GLY A 199 -4.34 23.60 10.37
CA GLY A 199 -4.45 24.93 9.72
C GLY A 199 -3.12 25.67 9.61
N ASP A 200 -1.99 25.05 10.01
CA ASP A 200 -0.67 25.67 9.92
C ASP A 200 -0.08 25.45 8.52
N SER A 201 -0.07 26.51 7.73
CA SER A 201 0.42 26.48 6.33
C SER A 201 1.94 26.27 6.21
N ARG A 202 2.72 26.44 7.28
CA ARG A 202 4.19 26.24 7.25
C ARG A 202 4.54 24.82 6.81
N TYR A 203 3.77 23.81 7.24
CA TYR A 203 3.99 22.43 6.85
C TYR A 203 3.78 22.20 5.34
N LEU A 204 2.70 22.76 4.77
CA LEU A 204 2.43 22.66 3.34
C LEU A 204 3.45 23.45 2.51
N THR A 205 3.90 24.61 3.00
CA THR A 205 4.95 25.41 2.35
C THR A 205 6.28 24.67 2.29
N HIS A 206 6.69 24.03 3.39
CA HIS A 206 7.90 23.20 3.42
C HIS A 206 7.78 22.02 2.46
N MET A 207 6.64 21.32 2.50
CA MET A 207 6.36 20.20 1.61
C MET A 207 6.46 20.63 0.13
N ASP A 208 5.84 21.76 -0.25
CA ASP A 208 5.90 22.27 -1.62
C ASP A 208 7.33 22.55 -2.08
N GLY A 209 8.16 23.15 -1.21
CA GLY A 209 9.58 23.41 -1.51
C GLY A 209 10.39 22.14 -1.74
N GLU A 210 10.31 21.19 -0.82
CA GLU A 210 11.09 19.94 -0.92
C GLU A 210 10.57 19.00 -2.03
N PHE A 211 9.25 18.95 -2.26
CA PHE A 211 8.67 18.19 -3.37
C PHE A 211 9.18 18.71 -4.72
N ARG A 212 9.16 20.04 -4.91
CA ARG A 212 9.68 20.67 -6.14
C ARG A 212 11.17 20.44 -6.32
N ALA A 213 11.95 20.48 -5.26
CA ALA A 213 13.38 20.16 -5.34
C ALA A 213 13.62 18.70 -5.81
N THR A 214 12.80 17.77 -5.35
CA THR A 214 12.84 16.37 -5.84
C THR A 214 12.42 16.26 -7.31
N VAL A 215 11.38 16.99 -7.73
CA VAL A 215 10.96 17.03 -9.14
C VAL A 215 12.07 17.60 -10.02
N GLU A 216 12.66 18.73 -9.63
CA GLU A 216 13.76 19.36 -10.37
C GLU A 216 14.97 18.42 -10.53
N ALA A 217 15.27 17.64 -9.48
CA ALA A 217 16.42 16.73 -9.48
C ALA A 217 16.18 15.44 -10.25
N LEU A 218 14.95 14.89 -10.25
CA LEU A 218 14.71 13.49 -10.65
C LEU A 218 13.66 13.29 -11.73
N TYR A 219 12.83 14.28 -12.05
CA TYR A 219 11.79 14.13 -13.05
C TYR A 219 12.34 14.31 -14.46
N ASP A 220 12.06 13.35 -15.33
CA ASP A 220 12.39 13.44 -16.75
C ASP A 220 11.20 14.06 -17.50
N PRO A 221 11.35 15.27 -18.05
CA PRO A 221 10.23 15.96 -18.70
C PRO A 221 9.85 15.40 -20.09
N GLU A 222 10.67 14.54 -20.68
CA GLU A 222 10.34 13.88 -21.94
C GLU A 222 9.59 12.57 -21.73
N ALA A 223 10.02 11.77 -20.72
CA ALA A 223 9.38 10.52 -20.38
C ALA A 223 8.17 10.73 -19.45
N HIS A 224 8.06 11.88 -18.78
CA HIS A 224 7.09 12.16 -17.73
C HIS A 224 7.11 11.17 -16.57
N LEU A 225 8.32 10.69 -16.23
CA LEU A 225 8.60 9.69 -15.20
C LEU A 225 9.77 10.15 -14.31
N PHE A 226 9.90 9.52 -13.14
CA PHE A 226 10.98 9.79 -12.21
C PHE A 226 12.11 8.78 -12.34
N TYR A 227 13.35 9.23 -12.40
CA TYR A 227 14.49 8.42 -11.99
C TYR A 227 14.38 8.11 -10.49
N ARG A 228 14.87 6.94 -10.08
CA ARG A 228 14.82 6.58 -8.65
C ARG A 228 15.61 7.56 -7.78
N ASP A 229 16.80 7.91 -8.21
CA ASP A 229 17.70 8.90 -7.62
C ASP A 229 18.73 9.37 -8.68
N SER A 230 19.59 10.33 -8.36
CA SER A 230 20.53 10.93 -9.30
C SER A 230 21.49 9.94 -9.99
N ARG A 231 21.77 8.79 -9.35
CA ARG A 231 22.62 7.74 -9.92
C ARG A 231 22.03 7.07 -11.16
N PHE A 232 20.71 7.20 -11.38
CA PHE A 232 20.01 6.57 -12.50
C PHE A 232 19.86 7.48 -13.73
N ILE A 233 20.15 8.77 -13.63
CA ILE A 233 19.98 9.75 -14.73
C ILE A 233 20.80 9.31 -15.94
N GLU A 234 22.07 8.95 -15.73
CA GLU A 234 22.98 8.53 -16.82
C GLU A 234 23.00 7.01 -17.04
N ARG A 235 22.37 6.22 -16.17
CA ARG A 235 22.31 4.76 -16.32
C ARG A 235 21.34 4.37 -17.42
N ARG A 236 21.68 3.28 -18.12
CA ARG A 236 20.82 2.71 -19.16
C ARG A 236 20.59 1.23 -18.89
N GLY A 237 19.40 0.75 -19.23
CA GLY A 237 19.04 -0.66 -19.22
C GLY A 237 19.76 -1.46 -20.32
N SER A 238 19.49 -2.76 -20.37
CA SER A 238 20.12 -3.69 -21.30
C SER A 238 19.89 -3.32 -22.78
N ALA A 239 18.76 -2.71 -23.10
CA ALA A 239 18.39 -2.23 -24.43
C ALA A 239 18.84 -0.77 -24.70
N GLY A 240 19.63 -0.15 -23.82
CA GLY A 240 20.04 1.25 -23.94
C GLY A 240 18.95 2.26 -23.53
N ALA A 241 17.79 1.81 -23.07
CA ALA A 241 16.71 2.66 -22.60
C ALA A 241 17.03 3.32 -21.24
N ARG A 242 16.43 4.49 -20.97
CA ARG A 242 16.44 5.09 -19.64
C ARG A 242 15.75 4.15 -18.63
N ILE A 243 16.26 4.10 -17.41
CA ILE A 243 15.75 3.19 -16.37
C ILE A 243 14.72 3.93 -15.51
N PHE A 244 13.45 3.62 -15.71
CA PHE A 244 12.37 4.09 -14.87
C PHE A 244 11.76 2.91 -14.12
N TRP A 245 12.13 2.79 -12.85
CA TRP A 245 11.69 1.71 -11.99
C TRP A 245 10.20 1.83 -11.67
N SER A 246 9.43 0.75 -11.89
CA SER A 246 7.97 0.73 -11.72
C SER A 246 7.58 1.14 -10.30
N ARG A 247 8.07 0.46 -9.26
CA ARG A 247 7.73 0.80 -7.88
C ARG A 247 8.19 2.21 -7.48
N GLY A 248 9.37 2.67 -7.95
CA GLY A 248 9.82 4.04 -7.69
C GLY A 248 8.85 5.09 -8.23
N ASN A 249 8.38 4.91 -9.46
CA ASN A 249 7.34 5.75 -10.05
C ASN A 249 5.98 5.54 -9.40
N GLY A 250 5.67 4.33 -8.93
CA GLY A 250 4.47 4.03 -8.17
C GLY A 250 4.39 4.84 -6.88
N TRP A 251 5.50 4.91 -6.14
CA TRP A 251 5.60 5.75 -4.94
C TRP A 251 5.36 7.23 -5.26
N ALA A 252 6.06 7.77 -6.26
CA ALA A 252 5.92 9.17 -6.65
C ALA A 252 4.49 9.52 -7.08
N TYR A 253 3.87 8.66 -7.90
CA TYR A 253 2.52 8.88 -8.43
C TYR A 253 1.45 8.76 -7.35
N ALA A 254 1.52 7.75 -6.50
CA ALA A 254 0.60 7.59 -5.38
C ALA A 254 0.76 8.72 -4.34
N GLY A 255 1.99 9.12 -4.06
CA GLY A 255 2.27 10.27 -3.18
C GLY A 255 1.69 11.57 -3.72
N LEU A 256 1.85 11.80 -5.02
CA LEU A 256 1.29 12.96 -5.72
C LEU A 256 -0.26 13.01 -5.64
N ALA A 257 -0.92 11.87 -5.86
CA ALA A 257 -2.37 11.76 -5.70
C ALA A 257 -2.80 12.08 -4.26
N ARG A 258 -2.09 11.56 -3.25
CA ARG A 258 -2.37 11.81 -1.82
C ARG A 258 -2.15 13.28 -1.44
N VAL A 259 -1.09 13.91 -1.95
CA VAL A 259 -0.83 15.36 -1.74
C VAL A 259 -1.95 16.19 -2.35
N LEU A 260 -2.37 15.89 -3.59
CA LEU A 260 -3.48 16.59 -4.25
C LEU A 260 -4.82 16.41 -3.51
N ALA A 261 -5.05 15.27 -2.89
CA ALA A 261 -6.25 15.03 -2.08
C ALA A 261 -6.29 15.90 -0.80
N LEU A 262 -5.11 16.27 -0.27
CA LEU A 262 -4.96 17.03 0.99
C LEU A 262 -4.74 18.52 0.76
N MET A 263 -4.25 18.91 -0.42
CA MET A 263 -3.95 20.31 -0.76
C MET A 263 -5.25 21.09 -1.02
N PRO A 264 -5.44 22.29 -0.43
CA PRO A 264 -6.60 23.13 -0.70
C PRO A 264 -6.83 23.36 -2.20
N ALA A 265 -8.10 23.43 -2.60
CA ALA A 265 -8.47 23.58 -4.02
C ALA A 265 -7.97 24.89 -4.65
N ASP A 266 -7.83 25.93 -3.82
CA ASP A 266 -7.36 27.28 -4.18
C ASP A 266 -5.88 27.51 -3.91
N HIS A 267 -5.12 26.48 -3.48
CA HIS A 267 -3.70 26.65 -3.18
C HIS A 267 -2.92 27.05 -4.45
N PRO A 268 -2.06 28.09 -4.40
CA PRO A 268 -1.36 28.61 -5.58
C PRO A 268 -0.51 27.57 -6.32
N SER A 269 0.05 26.60 -5.62
CA SER A 269 0.86 25.52 -6.22
C SER A 269 0.01 24.40 -6.85
N ARG A 270 -1.29 24.32 -6.57
CA ARG A 270 -2.15 23.22 -7.04
C ARG A 270 -2.09 23.00 -8.55
N PRO A 271 -2.11 24.03 -9.42
CA PRO A 271 -2.00 23.86 -10.86
C PRO A 271 -0.73 23.11 -11.30
N TYR A 272 0.40 23.37 -10.63
CA TYR A 272 1.67 22.66 -10.86
C TYR A 272 1.53 21.15 -10.60
N TYR A 273 1.00 20.76 -9.44
CA TYR A 273 0.78 19.36 -9.09
C TYR A 273 -0.23 18.67 -10.01
N LEU A 274 -1.27 19.38 -10.43
CA LEU A 274 -2.24 18.87 -11.41
C LEU A 274 -1.61 18.63 -12.79
N GLY A 275 -0.71 19.51 -13.22
CA GLY A 275 0.06 19.34 -14.45
C GLY A 275 0.91 18.07 -14.38
N LEU A 276 1.77 17.97 -13.35
CA LEU A 276 2.63 16.81 -13.10
C LEU A 276 1.83 15.50 -13.03
N TYR A 277 0.70 15.51 -12.30
CA TYR A 277 -0.16 14.34 -12.18
C TYR A 277 -0.72 13.88 -13.53
N ARG A 278 -1.21 14.81 -14.37
CA ARG A 278 -1.76 14.47 -15.69
C ARG A 278 -0.71 13.98 -16.67
N ASP A 279 0.49 14.55 -16.62
CA ASP A 279 1.61 14.13 -17.47
C ASP A 279 2.07 12.72 -17.11
N MET A 280 2.26 12.43 -15.82
CA MET A 280 2.54 11.08 -15.35
C MET A 280 1.41 10.10 -15.68
N SER A 281 0.15 10.49 -15.53
CA SER A 281 -0.98 9.61 -15.84
C SER A 281 -0.95 9.12 -17.28
N ARG A 282 -0.67 10.03 -18.24
CA ARG A 282 -0.53 9.65 -19.66
C ARG A 282 0.62 8.69 -19.89
N ALA A 283 1.80 9.04 -19.39
CA ALA A 283 3.00 8.19 -19.54
C ALA A 283 2.80 6.79 -18.93
N LEU A 284 2.13 6.70 -17.79
CA LEU A 284 1.84 5.43 -17.13
C LEU A 284 0.80 4.61 -17.91
N ILE A 285 -0.25 5.22 -18.44
CA ILE A 285 -1.23 4.52 -19.30
C ILE A 285 -0.53 3.93 -20.52
N ASP A 286 0.35 4.68 -21.16
CA ASP A 286 1.09 4.24 -22.35
C ASP A 286 2.14 3.14 -22.04
N ALA A 287 2.64 3.10 -20.80
CA ALA A 287 3.66 2.13 -20.37
C ALA A 287 3.08 0.79 -19.85
N GLN A 288 1.75 0.63 -19.80
CA GLN A 288 1.14 -0.62 -19.31
C GLN A 288 1.38 -1.78 -20.27
N GLY A 289 1.80 -2.93 -19.73
CA GLY A 289 1.97 -4.14 -20.50
C GLY A 289 0.64 -4.80 -20.91
N GLU A 290 0.67 -5.56 -22.01
CA GLU A 290 -0.51 -6.28 -22.53
C GLU A 290 -1.14 -7.25 -21.54
N ASN A 291 -0.36 -7.74 -20.56
CA ASN A 291 -0.83 -8.61 -19.48
C ASN A 291 -1.54 -7.86 -18.35
N GLY A 292 -1.66 -6.52 -18.46
CA GLY A 292 -2.29 -5.63 -17.49
C GLY A 292 -1.38 -5.16 -16.35
N PHE A 293 -0.20 -5.77 -16.17
CA PHE A 293 0.81 -5.26 -15.24
C PHE A 293 1.62 -4.12 -15.86
N TRP A 294 2.19 -3.29 -15.01
CA TRP A 294 3.35 -2.50 -15.40
C TRP A 294 4.62 -3.33 -15.14
N PRO A 295 5.54 -3.41 -16.11
CA PRO A 295 6.77 -4.16 -15.94
C PRO A 295 7.68 -3.51 -14.88
N VAL A 296 8.60 -4.26 -14.28
CA VAL A 296 9.53 -3.73 -13.26
C VAL A 296 10.35 -2.52 -13.75
N SER A 297 10.62 -2.44 -15.05
CA SER A 297 11.22 -1.29 -15.75
C SER A 297 10.21 -0.79 -16.78
N LEU A 298 9.69 0.42 -16.62
CA LEU A 298 8.53 0.92 -17.37
C LEU A 298 8.76 1.05 -18.88
N LEU A 299 9.99 1.29 -19.32
CA LEU A 299 10.32 1.43 -20.74
C LEU A 299 10.98 0.18 -21.35
N GLU A 300 11.09 -0.91 -20.60
CA GLU A 300 11.61 -2.19 -21.07
C GLU A 300 10.47 -3.20 -21.18
N PRO A 301 9.94 -3.45 -22.38
CA PRO A 301 8.82 -4.37 -22.57
C PRO A 301 9.21 -5.82 -22.26
N GLY A 302 8.25 -6.61 -21.78
CA GLY A 302 8.45 -8.04 -21.52
C GLY A 302 9.13 -8.37 -20.19
N GLY A 303 9.29 -7.39 -19.30
CA GLY A 303 9.74 -7.62 -17.93
C GLY A 303 8.72 -8.44 -17.13
N PRO A 304 9.15 -9.04 -15.98
CA PRO A 304 8.26 -9.82 -15.13
C PRO A 304 7.12 -8.96 -14.59
N PRO A 305 5.96 -9.58 -14.27
CA PRO A 305 4.86 -8.91 -13.56
C PRO A 305 5.36 -8.30 -12.24
N GLU A 306 4.82 -7.15 -11.85
CA GLU A 306 5.18 -6.53 -10.57
C GLU A 306 3.93 -5.90 -9.94
N THR A 307 3.54 -6.36 -8.77
CA THR A 307 2.27 -5.98 -8.15
C THR A 307 2.33 -4.69 -7.36
N SER A 308 3.47 -4.33 -6.76
CA SER A 308 3.52 -3.10 -5.95
C SER A 308 3.41 -1.83 -6.79
N GLY A 309 4.17 -1.70 -7.87
CA GLY A 309 4.04 -0.59 -8.82
C GLY A 309 2.67 -0.58 -9.48
N THR A 310 2.20 -1.75 -9.96
CA THR A 310 0.85 -1.89 -10.53
C THR A 310 -0.23 -1.44 -9.56
N GLY A 311 -0.14 -1.79 -8.27
CA GLY A 311 -1.08 -1.36 -7.24
C GLY A 311 -1.13 0.15 -7.08
N PHE A 312 0.02 0.81 -7.01
CA PHE A 312 0.08 2.26 -6.91
C PHE A 312 -0.43 2.98 -8.16
N PHE A 313 -0.19 2.43 -9.35
CA PHE A 313 -0.70 3.02 -10.59
C PHE A 313 -2.21 2.88 -10.71
N VAL A 314 -2.76 1.70 -10.41
CA VAL A 314 -4.21 1.49 -10.36
C VAL A 314 -4.84 2.41 -9.32
N TYR A 315 -4.25 2.52 -8.12
CA TYR A 315 -4.71 3.46 -7.09
C TYR A 315 -4.76 4.89 -7.61
N GLY A 316 -3.64 5.41 -8.13
CA GLY A 316 -3.57 6.80 -8.56
C GLY A 316 -4.48 7.11 -9.74
N LEU A 317 -4.60 6.21 -10.72
CA LEU A 317 -5.50 6.37 -11.87
C LEU A 317 -6.98 6.33 -11.45
N ALA A 318 -7.37 5.37 -10.61
CA ALA A 318 -8.75 5.25 -10.12
C ALA A 318 -9.14 6.44 -9.24
N TRP A 319 -8.22 6.89 -8.35
CA TRP A 319 -8.40 8.13 -7.60
C TRP A 319 -8.63 9.33 -8.52
N GLY A 320 -7.86 9.45 -9.59
CA GLY A 320 -8.02 10.54 -10.55
C GLY A 320 -9.38 10.55 -11.24
N VAL A 321 -9.92 9.38 -11.56
CA VAL A 321 -11.30 9.26 -12.08
C VAL A 321 -12.31 9.65 -11.00
N ASN A 322 -12.15 9.16 -9.77
CA ASN A 322 -13.02 9.48 -8.64
C ASN A 322 -13.01 10.96 -8.27
N ALA A 323 -11.86 11.62 -8.42
CA ALA A 323 -11.67 13.06 -8.19
C ALA A 323 -12.06 13.95 -9.39
N GLY A 324 -12.47 13.39 -10.53
CA GLY A 324 -12.81 14.13 -11.75
C GLY A 324 -11.62 14.78 -12.46
N LEU A 325 -10.40 14.33 -12.19
CA LEU A 325 -9.16 14.83 -12.81
C LEU A 325 -8.81 14.11 -14.11
N LEU A 326 -9.23 12.85 -14.23
CA LEU A 326 -9.14 12.01 -15.42
C LEU A 326 -10.55 11.61 -15.86
N THR A 327 -10.79 11.55 -17.18
CA THR A 327 -12.05 11.01 -17.68
C THR A 327 -12.02 9.48 -17.62
N PRO A 328 -13.17 8.82 -17.37
CA PRO A 328 -13.25 7.36 -17.45
C PRO A 328 -12.76 6.79 -18.79
N ALA A 329 -13.06 7.47 -19.90
CA ALA A 329 -12.62 7.05 -21.23
C ALA A 329 -11.09 6.98 -21.38
N GLN A 330 -10.36 7.86 -20.69
CA GLN A 330 -8.89 7.89 -20.72
C GLN A 330 -8.25 6.82 -19.84
N ALA A 331 -8.75 6.63 -18.62
CA ALA A 331 -8.02 5.85 -17.61
C ALA A 331 -8.62 4.46 -17.33
N ARG A 332 -9.93 4.28 -17.56
CA ARG A 332 -10.62 3.04 -17.20
C ARG A 332 -10.03 1.78 -17.85
N PRO A 333 -9.67 1.75 -19.15
CA PRO A 333 -9.09 0.55 -19.74
C PRO A 333 -7.82 0.08 -19.00
N ALA A 334 -6.95 1.03 -18.63
CA ALA A 334 -5.73 0.72 -17.88
C ALA A 334 -6.03 0.28 -16.43
N ILE A 335 -7.00 0.94 -15.78
CA ILE A 335 -7.44 0.56 -14.43
C ILE A 335 -8.01 -0.86 -14.43
N ASP A 336 -8.94 -1.17 -15.35
CA ASP A 336 -9.63 -2.47 -15.40
C ASP A 336 -8.64 -3.62 -15.68
N GLN A 337 -7.68 -3.42 -16.61
CA GLN A 337 -6.63 -4.39 -16.89
C GLN A 337 -5.66 -4.56 -15.72
N GLY A 338 -5.22 -3.46 -15.11
CA GLY A 338 -4.33 -3.47 -13.95
C GLY A 338 -5.00 -4.13 -12.74
N TRP A 339 -6.25 -3.81 -12.47
CA TRP A 339 -7.02 -4.44 -11.39
C TRP A 339 -7.22 -5.94 -11.63
N ALA A 340 -7.52 -6.35 -12.86
CA ALA A 340 -7.60 -7.77 -13.21
C ALA A 340 -6.24 -8.49 -13.01
N ALA A 341 -5.13 -7.82 -13.32
CA ALA A 341 -3.78 -8.35 -13.09
C ALA A 341 -3.48 -8.52 -11.59
N LEU A 342 -3.76 -7.50 -10.79
CA LEU A 342 -3.64 -7.55 -9.33
C LEU A 342 -4.50 -8.66 -8.72
N SER A 343 -5.74 -8.78 -9.17
CA SER A 343 -6.68 -9.81 -8.71
C SER A 343 -6.16 -11.24 -8.93
N ARG A 344 -5.48 -11.49 -10.05
CA ARG A 344 -4.87 -12.79 -10.35
C ARG A 344 -3.62 -13.09 -9.52
N SER A 345 -3.05 -12.08 -8.88
CA SER A 345 -1.86 -12.23 -8.02
C SER A 345 -2.20 -12.58 -6.58
N VAL A 346 -3.48 -12.57 -6.22
CA VAL A 346 -3.95 -12.98 -4.89
C VAL A 346 -4.09 -14.50 -4.85
N GLY A 347 -3.36 -15.14 -3.96
CA GLY A 347 -3.47 -16.58 -3.70
C GLY A 347 -4.80 -16.96 -3.06
N PRO A 348 -5.15 -18.25 -3.07
CA PRO A 348 -6.41 -18.73 -2.50
C PRO A 348 -6.53 -18.51 -0.99
N ASP A 349 -5.41 -18.33 -0.30
CA ASP A 349 -5.29 -18.00 1.12
C ASP A 349 -5.34 -16.49 1.41
N GLY A 350 -5.29 -15.64 0.38
CA GLY A 350 -5.23 -14.18 0.50
C GLY A 350 -3.82 -13.59 0.40
N ARG A 351 -2.76 -14.41 0.30
CA ARG A 351 -1.39 -13.92 0.12
C ARG A 351 -1.24 -13.26 -1.25
N LEU A 352 -0.74 -12.03 -1.27
CA LEU A 352 -0.42 -11.33 -2.51
C LEU A 352 0.97 -11.73 -3.00
N GLY A 353 1.06 -12.26 -4.21
CA GLY A 353 2.32 -12.61 -4.87
C GLY A 353 2.83 -11.55 -5.84
N TRP A 354 3.95 -11.84 -6.52
CA TRP A 354 4.60 -11.00 -7.53
C TRP A 354 5.00 -9.60 -7.00
N VAL A 355 5.33 -9.48 -5.72
CA VAL A 355 5.83 -8.23 -5.13
C VAL A 355 7.35 -8.24 -5.19
N GLN A 356 7.95 -7.45 -6.06
CA GLN A 356 9.40 -7.31 -6.11
C GLN A 356 9.95 -7.01 -4.71
N GLN A 357 10.94 -7.78 -4.26
CA GLN A 357 11.56 -7.60 -2.96
C GLN A 357 12.19 -6.21 -2.80
N VAL A 358 12.53 -5.83 -1.57
CA VAL A 358 13.14 -4.53 -1.28
C VAL A 358 14.37 -4.32 -2.16
N GLY A 359 14.44 -3.17 -2.80
CA GLY A 359 15.48 -2.79 -3.73
C GLY A 359 15.35 -1.31 -4.11
N TYR A 360 16.19 -0.88 -5.03
CA TYR A 360 16.27 0.51 -5.51
C TYR A 360 16.29 0.61 -7.05
N ALA A 361 16.06 -0.52 -7.74
CA ALA A 361 16.10 -0.63 -9.19
C ALA A 361 15.20 -1.76 -9.66
N PRO A 362 14.88 -1.86 -10.96
CA PRO A 362 14.28 -3.04 -11.55
C PRO A 362 15.10 -4.30 -11.23
N ASP A 363 14.44 -5.35 -10.76
CA ASP A 363 15.05 -6.64 -10.45
C ASP A 363 14.05 -7.77 -10.74
N ARG A 364 14.51 -9.01 -10.58
CA ARG A 364 13.67 -10.21 -10.71
C ARG A 364 12.53 -10.19 -9.69
N VAL A 365 11.44 -10.79 -10.07
CA VAL A 365 10.28 -11.04 -9.21
C VAL A 365 9.65 -12.37 -9.58
N SER A 366 9.14 -13.08 -8.60
CA SER A 366 8.46 -14.38 -8.77
C SER A 366 7.07 -14.37 -8.12
N ALA A 367 6.28 -15.39 -8.42
CA ALA A 367 4.93 -15.53 -7.86
C ALA A 367 4.94 -15.66 -6.33
N GLU A 368 6.00 -16.20 -5.77
CA GLU A 368 6.16 -16.44 -4.33
C GLU A 368 6.62 -15.19 -3.57
N ASP A 369 7.13 -14.17 -4.29
CA ASP A 369 7.61 -12.96 -3.67
C ASP A 369 6.45 -12.12 -3.13
N THR A 370 6.50 -11.79 -1.84
CA THR A 370 5.52 -10.95 -1.16
C THR A 370 6.20 -9.99 -0.20
N GLN A 371 5.55 -8.84 0.02
CA GLN A 371 5.96 -7.83 0.99
C GLN A 371 4.77 -6.96 1.40
N LEU A 372 4.78 -6.43 2.61
CA LEU A 372 3.69 -5.65 3.19
C LEU A 372 3.33 -4.41 2.38
N TYR A 373 4.33 -3.74 1.78
CA TYR A 373 4.07 -2.57 0.94
C TYR A 373 3.29 -2.93 -0.34
N GLY A 374 3.45 -4.15 -0.86
CA GLY A 374 2.62 -4.64 -1.97
C GLY A 374 1.16 -4.81 -1.54
N ALA A 375 0.93 -5.41 -0.36
CA ALA A 375 -0.40 -5.50 0.22
C ALA A 375 -1.00 -4.09 0.44
N GLY A 376 -0.24 -3.14 0.98
CA GLY A 376 -0.67 -1.76 1.15
C GLY A 376 -1.10 -1.09 -0.16
N ALA A 377 -0.29 -1.23 -1.23
CA ALA A 377 -0.62 -0.71 -2.56
C ALA A 377 -1.89 -1.36 -3.13
N PHE A 378 -2.05 -2.67 -2.94
CA PHE A 378 -3.26 -3.41 -3.33
C PHE A 378 -4.51 -2.87 -2.62
N LEU A 379 -4.45 -2.63 -1.30
CA LEU A 379 -5.56 -2.12 -0.52
C LEU A 379 -5.97 -0.70 -0.95
N LEU A 380 -4.99 0.18 -1.22
CA LEU A 380 -5.24 1.50 -1.80
C LEU A 380 -5.96 1.40 -3.14
N ALA A 381 -5.48 0.53 -4.05
CA ALA A 381 -6.09 0.30 -5.35
C ALA A 381 -7.53 -0.23 -5.22
N ALA A 382 -7.74 -1.24 -4.38
CA ALA A 382 -9.05 -1.85 -4.17
C ALA A 382 -10.10 -0.86 -3.67
N ALA A 383 -9.73 0.03 -2.73
CA ALA A 383 -10.61 1.04 -2.19
C ALA A 383 -11.09 2.02 -3.30
N GLU A 384 -10.16 2.52 -4.12
CA GLU A 384 -10.50 3.46 -5.20
C GLU A 384 -11.26 2.78 -6.35
N VAL A 385 -10.91 1.55 -6.70
CA VAL A 385 -11.65 0.76 -7.71
C VAL A 385 -13.08 0.50 -7.23
N SER A 386 -13.26 0.10 -5.97
CA SER A 386 -14.60 -0.10 -5.41
C SER A 386 -15.43 1.17 -5.45
N GLN A 387 -14.85 2.32 -5.09
CA GLN A 387 -15.53 3.61 -5.16
C GLN A 387 -15.90 4.00 -6.60
N MET A 388 -15.00 3.76 -7.56
CA MET A 388 -15.24 4.02 -8.98
C MET A 388 -16.38 3.15 -9.53
N GLU A 389 -16.40 1.86 -9.16
CA GLU A 389 -17.45 0.94 -9.60
C GLU A 389 -18.81 1.25 -8.96
N SER A 390 -18.86 1.67 -7.70
CA SER A 390 -20.11 2.04 -7.03
C SER A 390 -20.79 3.29 -7.61
N LYS A 391 -20.04 4.12 -8.33
CA LYS A 391 -20.56 5.31 -9.05
C LYS A 391 -20.97 5.01 -10.49
N ARG A 392 -20.92 3.74 -10.90
CA ARG A 392 -21.32 3.32 -12.24
C ARG A 392 -22.84 3.46 -12.39
N PRO A 393 -23.34 4.14 -13.45
CA PRO A 393 -24.77 4.30 -13.68
C PRO A 393 -25.50 2.98 -13.96
#